data_9f690bd080393e90cfa714d475c08be1
#
_entry.id   9f690bd080393e90cfa714d475c08be1
#
_cell.length_a   1.000
_cell.length_b   1.000
_cell.length_c   1.000
_cell.angle_alpha   90.00
_cell.angle_beta   90.00
_cell.angle_gamma   90.00
#
_symmetry.space_group_name_H-M   'P 1'
#
loop_
_entity.id
_entity.type
_entity.pdbx_description
1 polymer ?
#
loop_
_entity_poly.entity_id
_entity_poly.type
_entity_poly.pdbx_seq_one_letter_code
_entity_poly.pdbx_strand_id
1 'polypeptide(L)'
;MNKAASGSIHIFTDFDGTVTEKDTLIFLTTHLGGGAKLIETMGRLVREGQLTLRDCIAGEMRSIRAPFAEAVRLLRKEVQVDPGFAPFARWCEEKGLPLTVLSAGFREIIDLFISPSDFPQLEILANSIRPDEQRGWQCVFRDRTHFGHDKAATLREAKKKGLYTVFIGDGLSDRAPAEIADEVFAKHGLAEYCKSAGINCHEYRTFDEVLRQLKTEFDSTEQAKA
;
A
#
# COMPACT_ATOMS: atom_id res chain seq x y z
N MET A 1 19.95 0.16 15.35
CA MET A 1 19.29 -0.76 16.31
C MET A 1 19.55 -2.20 15.87
N ASN A 2 19.76 -3.11 16.80
CA ASN A 2 20.32 -4.44 16.48
C ASN A 2 19.18 -5.37 15.96
N LYS A 3 18.96 -5.45 14.64
CA LYS A 3 18.03 -6.42 13.99
C LYS A 3 18.30 -7.88 14.40
N ALA A 4 19.52 -8.17 14.87
CA ALA A 4 19.93 -9.51 15.30
C ALA A 4 19.31 -9.99 16.62
N ALA A 5 18.70 -9.10 17.40
CA ALA A 5 18.06 -9.41 18.69
C ALA A 5 16.53 -9.46 18.59
N SER A 6 15.93 -9.01 17.51
CA SER A 6 14.50 -9.08 17.25
C SER A 6 14.18 -10.34 16.43
N GLY A 7 13.06 -10.98 16.74
CA GLY A 7 12.55 -12.17 16.04
C GLY A 7 12.49 -12.06 14.52
N SER A 8 11.78 -12.97 13.88
CA SER A 8 11.58 -12.98 12.41
C SER A 8 11.07 -11.64 11.89
N ILE A 9 11.55 -11.20 10.72
CA ILE A 9 11.13 -9.96 10.07
C ILE A 9 9.87 -10.22 9.26
N HIS A 10 8.93 -9.26 9.23
CA HIS A 10 7.79 -9.24 8.33
C HIS A 10 7.74 -7.90 7.60
N ILE A 11 7.66 -7.96 6.29
CA ILE A 11 7.62 -6.79 5.42
C ILE A 11 6.19 -6.53 4.95
N PHE A 12 5.74 -5.31 5.10
CA PHE A 12 4.43 -4.83 4.66
C PHE A 12 4.62 -3.72 3.63
N THR A 13 3.86 -3.76 2.56
CA THR A 13 3.87 -2.71 1.53
C THR A 13 2.47 -2.26 1.19
N ASP A 14 2.29 -0.98 0.97
CA ASP A 14 1.11 -0.47 0.28
C ASP A 14 1.15 -0.86 -1.21
N PHE A 15 0.04 -0.63 -1.93
CA PHE A 15 -0.09 -0.94 -3.34
C PHE A 15 -0.20 0.30 -4.22
N ASP A 16 -1.24 1.13 -4.00
CA ASP A 16 -1.57 2.27 -4.86
C ASP A 16 -0.58 3.42 -4.65
N GLY A 17 0.14 3.82 -5.72
CA GLY A 17 1.20 4.82 -5.60
C GLY A 17 2.51 4.27 -5.01
N THR A 18 2.53 3.04 -4.52
CA THR A 18 3.68 2.36 -3.92
C THR A 18 4.21 1.24 -4.83
N VAL A 19 3.48 0.16 -4.99
CA VAL A 19 3.77 -0.90 -5.98
C VAL A 19 3.45 -0.44 -7.39
N THR A 20 2.36 0.27 -7.57
CA THR A 20 2.05 0.96 -8.83
C THR A 20 2.63 2.38 -8.83
N GLU A 21 3.03 2.87 -10.00
CA GLU A 21 3.56 4.23 -10.16
C GLU A 21 2.48 5.32 -9.94
N LYS A 22 1.21 4.96 -10.14
CA LYS A 22 0.05 5.84 -9.95
C LYS A 22 -0.93 5.20 -8.97
N ASP A 23 -1.59 6.02 -8.17
CA ASP A 23 -2.76 5.59 -7.40
C ASP A 23 -3.91 5.21 -8.35
N THR A 24 -4.30 3.94 -8.34
CA THR A 24 -5.31 3.40 -9.26
C THR A 24 -6.72 3.91 -8.96
N LEU A 25 -7.03 4.22 -7.70
CA LEU A 25 -8.33 4.75 -7.29
C LEU A 25 -8.50 6.19 -7.75
N ILE A 26 -7.49 7.03 -7.48
CA ILE A 26 -7.44 8.42 -7.96
C ILE A 26 -7.50 8.43 -9.49
N PHE A 27 -6.74 7.56 -10.14
CA PHE A 27 -6.73 7.47 -11.60
C PHE A 27 -8.11 7.11 -12.17
N LEU A 28 -8.76 6.07 -11.65
CA LEU A 28 -10.09 5.65 -12.09
C LEU A 28 -11.15 6.72 -11.82
N THR A 29 -11.14 7.31 -10.64
CA THR A 29 -12.09 8.38 -10.30
C THR A 29 -11.92 9.60 -11.20
N THR A 30 -10.67 9.92 -11.55
CA THR A 30 -10.37 11.05 -12.44
C THR A 30 -10.90 10.82 -13.86
N HIS A 31 -10.75 9.60 -14.40
CA HIS A 31 -11.04 9.32 -15.81
C HIS A 31 -12.43 8.75 -16.08
N LEU A 32 -12.98 8.00 -15.12
CA LEU A 32 -14.26 7.28 -15.26
C LEU A 32 -15.33 7.71 -14.24
N GLY A 33 -14.97 8.56 -13.29
CA GLY A 33 -15.86 8.99 -12.21
C GLY A 33 -16.05 10.49 -12.16
N GLY A 34 -16.04 11.05 -10.94
CA GLY A 34 -16.33 12.46 -10.67
C GLY A 34 -15.22 13.45 -11.07
N GLY A 35 -14.08 12.95 -11.59
CA GLY A 35 -12.99 13.77 -12.09
C GLY A 35 -12.11 14.40 -11.00
N ALA A 36 -11.11 15.18 -11.42
CA ALA A 36 -10.12 15.79 -10.53
C ALA A 36 -10.75 16.68 -9.44
N LYS A 37 -11.85 17.37 -9.74
CA LYS A 37 -12.54 18.22 -8.77
C LYS A 37 -13.13 17.43 -7.61
N LEU A 38 -13.65 16.23 -7.86
CA LEU A 38 -14.13 15.34 -6.80
C LEU A 38 -12.97 14.91 -5.89
N ILE A 39 -11.86 14.44 -6.48
CA ILE A 39 -10.66 14.03 -5.76
C ILE A 39 -10.14 15.16 -4.86
N GLU A 40 -10.00 16.37 -5.40
CA GLU A 40 -9.54 17.53 -4.63
C GLU A 40 -10.48 17.82 -3.45
N THR A 41 -11.79 17.82 -3.70
CA THR A 41 -12.81 18.11 -2.68
C THR A 41 -12.79 17.06 -1.58
N MET A 42 -12.84 15.78 -1.94
CA MET A 42 -12.84 14.66 -0.99
C MET A 42 -11.55 14.62 -0.18
N GLY A 43 -10.40 14.74 -0.84
CA GLY A 43 -9.09 14.78 -0.17
C GLY A 43 -8.94 15.95 0.79
N ARG A 44 -9.48 17.13 0.47
CA ARG A 44 -9.50 18.27 1.39
C ARG A 44 -10.34 17.95 2.62
N LEU A 45 -11.56 17.43 2.46
CA LEU A 45 -12.44 17.07 3.57
C LEU A 45 -11.82 16.03 4.51
N VAL A 46 -11.06 15.06 3.95
CA VAL A 46 -10.32 14.09 4.78
C VAL A 46 -9.21 14.78 5.58
N ARG A 47 -8.42 15.66 4.95
CA ARG A 47 -7.36 16.39 5.66
C ARG A 47 -7.87 17.31 6.76
N GLU A 48 -9.07 17.88 6.56
CA GLU A 48 -9.76 18.72 7.57
C GLU A 48 -10.50 17.91 8.64
N GLY A 49 -10.47 16.56 8.58
CA GLY A 49 -11.17 15.68 9.52
C GLY A 49 -12.70 15.70 9.39
N GLN A 50 -13.22 16.24 8.30
CA GLN A 50 -14.67 16.33 8.03
C GLN A 50 -15.22 15.09 7.32
N LEU A 51 -14.34 14.27 6.75
CA LEU A 51 -14.68 13.03 6.07
C LEU A 51 -13.68 11.93 6.48
N THR A 52 -14.18 10.71 6.66
CA THR A 52 -13.29 9.57 6.89
C THR A 52 -12.65 9.11 5.58
N LEU A 53 -11.48 8.48 5.64
CA LEU A 53 -10.85 7.90 4.44
C LEU A 53 -11.77 6.85 3.79
N ARG A 54 -12.44 6.05 4.61
CA ARG A 54 -13.44 5.07 4.16
C ARG A 54 -14.56 5.72 3.33
N ASP A 55 -15.13 6.83 3.82
CA ASP A 55 -16.23 7.50 3.13
C ASP A 55 -15.75 8.24 1.88
N CYS A 56 -14.51 8.73 1.90
CA CYS A 56 -13.82 9.30 0.75
C CYS A 56 -13.73 8.24 -0.37
N ILE A 57 -13.10 7.10 -0.11
CA ILE A 57 -12.97 6.00 -1.07
C ILE A 57 -14.35 5.54 -1.57
N ALA A 58 -15.33 5.39 -0.67
CA ALA A 58 -16.69 5.02 -1.05
C ALA A 58 -17.36 6.03 -1.98
N GLY A 59 -17.15 7.33 -1.73
CA GLY A 59 -17.68 8.41 -2.56
C GLY A 59 -17.03 8.46 -3.94
N GLU A 60 -15.73 8.30 -3.99
CA GLU A 60 -14.95 8.24 -5.23
C GLU A 60 -15.41 7.06 -6.10
N MET A 61 -15.45 5.85 -5.56
CA MET A 61 -15.86 4.66 -6.30
C MET A 61 -17.34 4.73 -6.73
N ARG A 62 -18.22 5.27 -5.90
CA ARG A 62 -19.63 5.45 -6.25
C ARG A 62 -19.83 6.42 -7.42
N SER A 63 -18.87 7.28 -7.69
CA SER A 63 -18.91 8.20 -8.84
C SER A 63 -18.65 7.49 -10.17
N ILE A 64 -18.03 6.29 -10.15
CA ILE A 64 -17.70 5.51 -11.35
C ILE A 64 -18.92 4.70 -11.76
N ARG A 65 -19.36 4.90 -13.02
CA ARG A 65 -20.48 4.16 -13.64
C ARG A 65 -20.06 3.39 -14.89
N ALA A 66 -18.78 3.39 -15.18
CA ALA A 66 -18.22 2.62 -16.30
C ALA A 66 -18.25 1.11 -16.01
N PRO A 67 -18.35 0.26 -17.04
CA PRO A 67 -18.15 -1.18 -16.91
C PRO A 67 -16.73 -1.49 -16.39
N PHE A 68 -16.60 -2.52 -15.56
CA PHE A 68 -15.29 -2.92 -15.04
C PHE A 68 -14.28 -3.25 -16.15
N ALA A 69 -14.73 -3.84 -17.25
CA ALA A 69 -13.87 -4.13 -18.40
C ALA A 69 -13.25 -2.88 -19.03
N GLU A 70 -13.92 -1.72 -18.96
CA GLU A 70 -13.37 -0.44 -19.42
C GLU A 70 -12.26 0.05 -18.48
N ALA A 71 -12.49 -0.02 -17.17
CA ALA A 71 -11.48 0.30 -16.17
C ALA A 71 -10.23 -0.60 -16.31
N VAL A 72 -10.41 -1.90 -16.51
CA VAL A 72 -9.31 -2.85 -16.75
C VAL A 72 -8.48 -2.45 -17.97
N ARG A 73 -9.12 -2.12 -19.09
CA ARG A 73 -8.41 -1.67 -20.30
C ARG A 73 -7.62 -0.39 -20.05
N LEU A 74 -8.22 0.55 -19.36
CA LEU A 74 -7.60 1.84 -19.05
C LEU A 74 -6.42 1.69 -18.09
N LEU A 75 -6.60 0.92 -17.00
CA LEU A 75 -5.55 0.66 -16.03
C LEU A 75 -4.35 -0.04 -16.67
N ARG A 76 -4.57 -1.11 -17.44
CA ARG A 76 -3.49 -1.84 -18.11
C ARG A 76 -2.72 -1.02 -19.12
N LYS A 77 -3.36 0.00 -19.71
CA LYS A 77 -2.70 0.90 -20.67
C LYS A 77 -1.86 1.97 -19.98
N GLU A 78 -2.34 2.52 -18.87
CA GLU A 78 -1.85 3.79 -18.34
C GLU A 78 -1.16 3.69 -16.98
N VAL A 79 -1.32 2.55 -16.27
CA VAL A 79 -0.70 2.31 -14.97
C VAL A 79 0.35 1.22 -15.09
N GLN A 80 1.52 1.47 -14.53
CA GLN A 80 2.63 0.53 -14.51
C GLN A 80 2.96 0.13 -13.08
N VAL A 81 3.46 -1.09 -12.93
CA VAL A 81 4.08 -1.56 -11.69
C VAL A 81 5.53 -1.10 -11.68
N ASP A 82 6.02 -0.65 -10.54
CA ASP A 82 7.44 -0.37 -10.34
C ASP A 82 8.26 -1.61 -10.76
N PRO A 83 9.17 -1.50 -11.74
CA PRO A 83 9.92 -2.65 -12.24
C PRO A 83 10.78 -3.33 -11.19
N GLY A 84 11.15 -2.64 -10.12
CA GLY A 84 11.90 -3.19 -8.98
C GLY A 84 11.04 -4.05 -8.05
N PHE A 85 9.69 -3.98 -8.13
CA PHE A 85 8.83 -4.75 -7.22
C PHE A 85 8.99 -6.27 -7.39
N ALA A 86 8.98 -6.78 -8.61
CA ALA A 86 9.09 -8.22 -8.84
C ALA A 86 10.44 -8.79 -8.38
N PRO A 87 11.61 -8.16 -8.67
CA PRO A 87 12.88 -8.56 -8.06
C PRO A 87 12.88 -8.50 -6.53
N PHE A 88 12.26 -7.47 -5.95
CA PHE A 88 12.13 -7.32 -4.50
C PHE A 88 11.30 -8.44 -3.87
N ALA A 89 10.13 -8.74 -4.42
CA ALA A 89 9.26 -9.80 -3.92
C ALA A 89 9.92 -11.18 -3.99
N ARG A 90 10.64 -11.49 -5.07
CA ARG A 90 11.41 -12.73 -5.21
C ARG A 90 12.54 -12.83 -4.21
N TRP A 91 13.26 -11.74 -3.97
CA TRP A 91 14.29 -11.70 -2.94
C TRP A 91 13.70 -11.95 -1.54
N CYS A 92 12.53 -11.40 -1.22
CA CYS A 92 11.84 -11.71 0.04
C CYS A 92 11.54 -13.21 0.14
N GLU A 93 11.03 -13.83 -0.92
CA GLU A 93 10.75 -15.26 -0.98
C GLU A 93 12.01 -16.10 -0.79
N GLU A 94 13.09 -15.80 -1.52
CA GLU A 94 14.40 -16.46 -1.42
C GLU A 94 15.00 -16.39 0.00
N LYS A 95 14.79 -15.28 0.70
CA LYS A 95 15.27 -15.08 2.07
C LYS A 95 14.27 -15.57 3.13
N GLY A 96 13.14 -16.14 2.74
CA GLY A 96 12.09 -16.58 3.66
C GLY A 96 11.47 -15.44 4.46
N LEU A 97 11.44 -14.23 3.91
CA LEU A 97 10.86 -13.04 4.54
C LEU A 97 9.39 -12.90 4.12
N PRO A 98 8.44 -13.04 5.03
CA PRO A 98 7.04 -12.78 4.73
C PRO A 98 6.86 -11.37 4.15
N LEU A 99 6.19 -11.28 3.00
CA LEU A 99 5.78 -10.03 2.36
C LEU A 99 4.27 -9.99 2.26
N THR A 100 3.66 -8.92 2.80
CA THR A 100 2.22 -8.70 2.74
C THR A 100 1.92 -7.36 2.11
N VAL A 101 1.08 -7.35 1.07
CA VAL A 101 0.49 -6.12 0.52
C VAL A 101 -0.70 -5.71 1.40
N LEU A 102 -0.62 -4.52 2.01
CA LEU A 102 -1.68 -3.90 2.81
C LEU A 102 -2.26 -2.72 2.04
N SER A 103 -3.39 -2.89 1.37
CA SER A 103 -3.97 -1.84 0.53
C SER A 103 -5.32 -1.36 1.07
N ALA A 104 -5.53 -0.05 1.03
CA ALA A 104 -6.85 0.56 1.18
C ALA A 104 -7.68 0.48 -0.12
N GLY A 105 -7.03 0.08 -1.22
CA GLY A 105 -7.65 -0.21 -2.51
C GLY A 105 -8.35 -1.58 -2.58
N PHE A 106 -8.47 -2.13 -3.78
CA PHE A 106 -9.35 -3.27 -4.05
C PHE A 106 -8.62 -4.46 -4.65
N ARG A 107 -8.93 -5.64 -4.14
CA ARG A 107 -8.34 -6.91 -4.55
C ARG A 107 -8.50 -7.15 -6.06
N GLU A 108 -9.65 -6.86 -6.61
CA GLU A 108 -9.95 -7.06 -8.03
C GLU A 108 -9.10 -6.17 -8.95
N ILE A 109 -8.62 -5.03 -8.45
CA ILE A 109 -7.68 -4.14 -9.16
C ILE A 109 -6.25 -4.64 -8.98
N ILE A 110 -5.86 -5.01 -7.76
CA ILE A 110 -4.52 -5.51 -7.45
C ILE A 110 -4.20 -6.76 -8.30
N ASP A 111 -5.16 -7.69 -8.44
CA ASP A 111 -5.00 -8.92 -9.21
C ASP A 111 -4.79 -8.69 -10.73
N LEU A 112 -5.01 -7.46 -11.23
CA LEU A 112 -4.67 -7.08 -12.61
C LEU A 112 -3.15 -6.91 -12.82
N PHE A 113 -2.42 -6.59 -11.75
CA PHE A 113 -1.01 -6.22 -11.77
C PHE A 113 -0.12 -7.25 -11.07
N ILE A 114 -0.63 -7.89 -10.04
CA ILE A 114 0.07 -8.92 -9.27
C ILE A 114 -0.69 -10.23 -9.41
N SER A 115 -0.16 -11.13 -10.24
CA SER A 115 -0.75 -12.47 -10.38
C SER A 115 -0.40 -13.33 -9.17
N PRO A 116 -1.39 -13.97 -8.51
CA PRO A 116 -1.12 -14.93 -7.44
C PRO A 116 -0.24 -16.11 -7.87
N SER A 117 -0.24 -16.46 -9.18
CA SER A 117 0.63 -17.51 -9.72
C SER A 117 2.10 -17.10 -9.78
N ASP A 118 2.39 -15.81 -9.93
CA ASP A 118 3.76 -15.31 -10.02
C ASP A 118 4.41 -15.12 -8.64
N PHE A 119 3.58 -14.94 -7.62
CA PHE A 119 3.98 -14.72 -6.23
C PHE A 119 3.10 -15.52 -5.26
N PRO A 120 3.22 -16.85 -5.22
CA PRO A 120 2.32 -17.73 -4.46
C PRO A 120 2.40 -17.52 -2.94
N GLN A 121 3.48 -16.96 -2.42
CA GLN A 121 3.67 -16.67 -1.00
C GLN A 121 3.30 -15.23 -0.60
N LEU A 122 2.96 -14.39 -1.58
CA LEU A 122 2.58 -13.01 -1.31
C LEU A 122 1.16 -12.95 -0.75
N GLU A 123 1.05 -12.50 0.50
CA GLU A 123 -0.26 -12.21 1.07
C GLU A 123 -0.76 -10.85 0.60
N ILE A 124 -2.05 -10.76 0.21
CA ILE A 124 -2.69 -9.51 -0.17
C ILE A 124 -3.92 -9.28 0.70
N LEU A 125 -3.87 -8.24 1.52
CA LEU A 125 -4.94 -7.78 2.37
C LEU A 125 -5.47 -6.45 1.82
N ALA A 126 -6.62 -6.50 1.15
CA ALA A 126 -7.25 -5.36 0.48
C ALA A 126 -8.78 -5.41 0.64
N ASN A 127 -9.45 -4.30 0.39
CA ASN A 127 -10.90 -4.27 0.26
C ASN A 127 -11.34 -5.01 -1.02
N SER A 128 -12.64 -5.13 -1.25
CA SER A 128 -13.23 -5.63 -2.49
C SER A 128 -14.15 -4.60 -3.10
N ILE A 129 -14.33 -4.64 -4.43
CA ILE A 129 -15.22 -3.77 -5.15
C ILE A 129 -16.27 -4.57 -5.94
N ARG A 130 -17.49 -4.04 -5.99
CA ARG A 130 -18.57 -4.57 -6.82
C ARG A 130 -18.96 -3.48 -7.82
N PRO A 131 -18.52 -3.59 -9.08
CA PRO A 131 -18.89 -2.68 -10.13
C PRO A 131 -20.41 -2.68 -10.36
N ASP A 132 -21.02 -1.49 -10.43
CA ASP A 132 -22.44 -1.30 -10.70
C ASP A 132 -22.60 -0.03 -11.55
N GLU A 133 -22.98 -0.22 -12.82
CA GLU A 133 -23.09 0.88 -13.78
C GLU A 133 -24.28 1.82 -13.49
N GLN A 134 -25.29 1.33 -12.78
CA GLN A 134 -26.47 2.12 -12.44
C GLN A 134 -26.30 2.92 -11.15
N ARG A 135 -25.75 2.29 -10.11
CA ARG A 135 -25.63 2.87 -8.76
C ARG A 135 -24.24 3.45 -8.48
N GLY A 136 -23.28 3.19 -9.36
CA GLY A 136 -21.85 3.42 -9.14
C GLY A 136 -21.21 2.25 -8.38
N TRP A 137 -19.90 2.13 -8.45
CA TRP A 137 -19.16 1.02 -7.86
C TRP A 137 -19.31 0.99 -6.36
N GLN A 138 -19.57 -0.20 -5.81
CA GLN A 138 -19.82 -0.42 -4.38
C GLN A 138 -18.60 -1.02 -3.68
N CYS A 139 -18.11 -0.36 -2.64
CA CYS A 139 -17.01 -0.86 -1.83
C CYS A 139 -17.48 -1.90 -0.81
N VAL A 140 -16.72 -2.97 -0.64
CA VAL A 140 -16.84 -3.93 0.45
C VAL A 140 -15.58 -3.82 1.29
N PHE A 141 -15.66 -3.07 2.37
CA PHE A 141 -14.53 -2.80 3.24
C PHE A 141 -14.22 -3.98 4.15
N ARG A 142 -12.94 -4.22 4.44
CA ARG A 142 -12.45 -5.27 5.32
C ARG A 142 -12.91 -5.09 6.77
N ASP A 143 -13.01 -3.84 7.21
CA ASP A 143 -13.41 -3.52 8.56
C ASP A 143 -14.34 -2.30 8.62
N ARG A 144 -14.79 -1.96 9.83
CA ARG A 144 -15.71 -0.84 10.09
C ARG A 144 -14.99 0.42 10.57
N THR A 145 -13.68 0.45 10.54
CA THR A 145 -12.91 1.62 10.95
C THR A 145 -13.07 2.79 9.98
N HIS A 146 -12.60 3.94 10.39
CA HIS A 146 -12.55 5.14 9.55
C HIS A 146 -11.63 4.98 8.33
N PHE A 147 -10.80 3.94 8.33
CA PHE A 147 -9.90 3.62 7.21
C PHE A 147 -10.55 2.67 6.20
N GLY A 148 -11.51 1.83 6.62
CA GLY A 148 -12.08 0.74 5.83
C GLY A 148 -11.15 -0.48 5.72
N HIS A 149 -9.85 -0.28 5.93
CA HIS A 149 -8.82 -1.28 6.20
C HIS A 149 -7.79 -0.65 7.14
N ASP A 150 -7.83 -1.02 8.42
CA ASP A 150 -6.85 -0.57 9.42
C ASP A 150 -5.51 -1.31 9.23
N LYS A 151 -4.65 -0.76 8.38
CA LYS A 151 -3.30 -1.27 8.15
C LYS A 151 -2.48 -1.32 9.45
N ALA A 152 -2.65 -0.33 10.31
CA ALA A 152 -1.94 -0.25 11.59
C ALA A 152 -2.31 -1.38 12.54
N ALA A 153 -3.55 -1.86 12.54
CA ALA A 153 -3.95 -3.02 13.33
C ALA A 153 -3.17 -4.28 12.91
N THR A 154 -2.96 -4.48 11.61
CA THR A 154 -2.16 -5.62 11.10
C THR A 154 -0.71 -5.57 11.61
N LEU A 155 -0.08 -4.40 11.57
CA LEU A 155 1.28 -4.23 12.12
C LEU A 155 1.33 -4.46 13.63
N ARG A 156 0.33 -3.96 14.39
CA ARG A 156 0.25 -4.19 15.84
C ARG A 156 0.17 -5.69 16.15
N GLU A 157 -0.61 -6.45 15.38
CA GLU A 157 -0.70 -7.91 15.57
C GLU A 157 0.64 -8.63 15.25
N ALA A 158 1.35 -8.18 14.23
CA ALA A 158 2.69 -8.69 13.93
C ALA A 158 3.67 -8.40 15.09
N LYS A 159 3.65 -7.18 15.62
CA LYS A 159 4.49 -6.79 16.77
C LYS A 159 4.16 -7.55 18.06
N LYS A 160 2.89 -7.84 18.32
CA LYS A 160 2.48 -8.70 19.46
C LYS A 160 3.07 -10.12 19.37
N LYS A 161 3.33 -10.60 18.13
CA LYS A 161 4.02 -11.89 17.89
C LYS A 161 5.53 -11.79 18.00
N GLY A 162 6.08 -10.63 18.35
CA GLY A 162 7.52 -10.39 18.45
C GLY A 162 8.23 -10.20 17.10
N LEU A 163 7.48 -9.91 16.03
CA LEU A 163 8.05 -9.69 14.71
C LEU A 163 8.62 -8.27 14.60
N TYR A 164 9.77 -8.15 13.93
CA TYR A 164 10.29 -6.87 13.46
C TYR A 164 9.54 -6.48 12.19
N THR A 165 8.95 -5.30 12.17
CA THR A 165 8.06 -4.88 11.10
C THR A 165 8.72 -3.81 10.23
N VAL A 166 8.78 -4.07 8.91
CA VAL A 166 9.17 -3.09 7.89
C VAL A 166 7.92 -2.66 7.14
N PHE A 167 7.71 -1.36 7.00
CA PHE A 167 6.59 -0.82 6.26
C PHE A 167 7.06 0.06 5.09
N ILE A 168 6.46 -0.15 3.91
CA ILE A 168 6.78 0.57 2.66
C ILE A 168 5.49 1.23 2.16
N GLY A 169 5.49 2.55 1.97
CA GLY A 169 4.29 3.28 1.56
C GLY A 169 4.57 4.67 0.98
N ASP A 170 3.49 5.39 0.60
CA ASP A 170 3.60 6.69 -0.06
C ASP A 170 2.60 7.75 0.41
N GLY A 171 1.46 7.35 1.01
CA GLY A 171 0.31 8.23 1.12
C GLY A 171 -0.32 8.40 2.51
N LEU A 172 -1.55 8.92 2.47
CA LEU A 172 -2.30 9.26 3.68
C LEU A 172 -2.69 8.02 4.50
N SER A 173 -3.06 6.92 3.82
CA SER A 173 -3.45 5.67 4.47
C SER A 173 -2.31 4.98 5.23
N ASP A 174 -1.06 5.42 4.95
CA ASP A 174 0.17 4.80 5.45
C ASP A 174 0.72 5.49 6.69
N ARG A 175 0.15 6.63 7.08
CA ARG A 175 0.62 7.39 8.26
C ARG A 175 0.55 6.57 9.54
N ALA A 176 -0.62 5.99 9.83
CA ALA A 176 -0.80 5.20 11.04
C ALA A 176 0.07 3.92 11.10
N PRO A 177 0.23 3.11 10.02
CA PRO A 177 1.20 2.03 10.03
C PRO A 177 2.66 2.50 10.14
N ALA A 178 3.04 3.64 9.55
CA ALA A 178 4.39 4.20 9.68
C ALA A 178 4.76 4.59 11.13
N GLU A 179 3.78 5.05 11.92
CA GLU A 179 3.97 5.34 13.35
C GLU A 179 4.28 4.09 14.19
N ILE A 180 3.93 2.89 13.68
CA ILE A 180 4.01 1.64 14.43
C ILE A 180 5.17 0.77 13.98
N ALA A 181 5.51 0.81 12.69
CA ALA A 181 6.58 0.01 12.13
C ALA A 181 7.92 0.27 12.81
N ASP A 182 8.77 -0.76 12.87
CA ASP A 182 10.13 -0.64 13.39
C ASP A 182 11.05 0.03 12.38
N GLU A 183 10.72 -0.12 11.08
CA GLU A 183 11.44 0.51 9.98
C GLU A 183 10.46 0.94 8.90
N VAL A 184 10.67 2.13 8.35
CA VAL A 184 9.77 2.75 7.38
C VAL A 184 10.55 3.14 6.13
N PHE A 185 10.04 2.72 4.98
CA PHE A 185 10.40 3.26 3.67
C PHE A 185 9.25 4.12 3.18
N ALA A 186 9.54 5.38 2.89
CA ALA A 186 8.52 6.36 2.55
C ALA A 186 8.85 7.13 1.28
N LYS A 187 7.85 7.38 0.46
CA LYS A 187 7.94 8.33 -0.66
C LYS A 187 6.75 9.29 -0.66
N HIS A 188 6.78 10.30 -1.50
CA HIS A 188 5.71 11.28 -1.67
C HIS A 188 5.20 11.88 -0.34
N GLY A 189 3.88 11.94 -0.15
CA GLY A 189 3.25 12.53 1.02
C GLY A 189 3.53 11.82 2.35
N LEU A 190 3.88 10.52 2.32
CA LEU A 190 4.30 9.81 3.52
C LEU A 190 5.68 10.27 3.98
N ALA A 191 6.63 10.51 3.07
CA ALA A 191 7.96 11.01 3.42
C ALA A 191 7.87 12.40 4.08
N GLU A 192 7.04 13.29 3.53
CA GLU A 192 6.76 14.60 4.12
C GLU A 192 6.15 14.49 5.52
N TYR A 193 5.19 13.56 5.68
CA TYR A 193 4.58 13.27 6.97
C TYR A 193 5.60 12.75 7.98
N CYS A 194 6.39 11.76 7.65
CA CYS A 194 7.42 11.20 8.53
C CYS A 194 8.37 12.31 9.03
N LYS A 195 8.83 13.17 8.12
CA LYS A 195 9.69 14.30 8.46
C LYS A 195 9.00 15.26 9.45
N SER A 196 7.75 15.60 9.22
CA SER A 196 6.98 16.51 10.08
C SER A 196 6.65 15.92 11.45
N ALA A 197 6.44 14.61 11.52
CA ALA A 197 6.11 13.86 12.73
C ALA A 197 7.35 13.36 13.51
N GLY A 198 8.56 13.59 13.01
CA GLY A 198 9.78 13.10 13.64
C GLY A 198 9.96 11.58 13.56
N ILE A 199 9.36 10.94 12.58
CA ILE A 199 9.48 9.50 12.32
C ILE A 199 10.71 9.28 11.42
N ASN A 200 11.65 8.44 11.88
CA ASN A 200 12.76 8.05 11.04
C ASN A 200 12.27 7.16 9.90
N CYS A 201 12.57 7.55 8.67
CA CYS A 201 12.27 6.76 7.49
C CYS A 201 13.41 6.83 6.48
N HIS A 202 13.48 5.81 5.63
CA HIS A 202 14.30 5.79 4.44
C HIS A 202 13.46 6.34 3.28
N GLU A 203 13.85 7.49 2.74
CA GLU A 203 13.24 8.00 1.51
C GLU A 203 13.67 7.13 0.33
N TYR A 204 12.73 6.76 -0.53
CA TYR A 204 12.99 5.96 -1.72
C TYR A 204 12.15 6.44 -2.91
N ARG A 205 12.51 6.03 -4.12
CA ARG A 205 11.78 6.31 -5.35
C ARG A 205 11.28 5.04 -6.02
N THR A 206 12.09 3.97 -5.98
CA THR A 206 11.80 2.68 -6.61
C THR A 206 12.07 1.52 -5.65
N PHE A 207 11.46 0.38 -5.91
CA PHE A 207 11.72 -0.85 -5.14
C PHE A 207 13.17 -1.36 -5.26
N ASP A 208 13.90 -0.97 -6.31
CA ASP A 208 15.34 -1.29 -6.42
C ASP A 208 16.14 -0.60 -5.31
N GLU A 209 15.75 0.61 -4.90
CA GLU A 209 16.40 1.34 -3.81
C GLU A 209 16.07 0.67 -2.46
N VAL A 210 14.81 0.28 -2.24
CA VAL A 210 14.38 -0.47 -1.05
C VAL A 210 15.15 -1.79 -0.95
N LEU A 211 15.22 -2.56 -2.04
CA LEU A 211 15.93 -3.83 -2.12
C LEU A 211 17.42 -3.67 -1.79
N ARG A 212 18.07 -2.66 -2.35
CA ARG A 212 19.49 -2.40 -2.11
C ARG A 212 19.76 -2.08 -0.65
N GLN A 213 18.93 -1.23 -0.04
CA GLN A 213 19.05 -0.87 1.37
C GLN A 213 18.88 -2.07 2.27
N LEU A 214 17.81 -2.85 2.09
CA LEU A 214 17.54 -4.03 2.88
C LEU A 214 18.64 -5.11 2.73
N LYS A 215 19.15 -5.35 1.52
CA LYS A 215 20.29 -6.27 1.30
C LYS A 215 21.51 -5.86 2.11
N THR A 216 21.89 -4.58 2.05
CA THR A 216 23.05 -4.06 2.80
C THR A 216 22.91 -4.31 4.31
N GLU A 217 21.71 -4.12 4.85
CA GLU A 217 21.44 -4.32 6.27
C GLU A 217 21.41 -5.80 6.67
N PHE A 218 20.88 -6.66 5.78
CA PHE A 218 20.90 -8.12 5.98
C PHE A 218 22.32 -8.68 5.97
N ASP A 219 23.13 -8.34 4.97
CA ASP A 219 24.51 -8.82 4.84
C ASP A 219 25.36 -8.37 6.05
N SER A 220 25.17 -7.15 6.52
CA SER A 220 25.84 -6.64 7.73
C SER A 220 25.45 -7.42 8.99
N THR A 221 24.20 -7.92 9.06
CA THR A 221 23.71 -8.69 10.20
C THR A 221 24.21 -10.14 10.18
N GLU A 222 24.35 -10.76 9.01
CA GLU A 222 24.93 -12.11 8.86
C GLU A 222 26.42 -12.12 9.22
N GLN A 223 27.17 -11.09 8.80
CA GLN A 223 28.59 -10.95 9.14
C GLN A 223 28.83 -10.71 10.65
N ALA A 224 27.88 -10.08 11.35
CA ALA A 224 27.99 -9.86 12.79
C ALA A 224 27.67 -11.12 13.63
N LYS A 225 27.11 -12.18 13.02
CA LYS A 225 26.77 -13.46 13.65
C LYS A 225 27.80 -14.57 13.38
N ALA A 226 28.71 -14.37 12.41
CA ALA A 226 29.79 -15.29 12.06
C ALA A 226 31.06 -14.98 12.82
#